data_cab9d5c89297b8aa209c6db90db7ae8c
#
_entry.id   cab9d5c89297b8aa209c6db90db7ae8c
#
_cell.length_a   1.000
_cell.length_b   1.000
_cell.length_c   1.000
_cell.angle_alpha   90.00
_cell.angle_beta   90.00
_cell.angle_gamma   90.00
#
_symmetry.space_group_name_H-M   'P 1'
#
loop_
_entity.id
_entity.type
_entity.pdbx_description
1 polymer ?
#
loop_
_entity_poly.entity_id
_entity_poly.type
_entity_poly.pdbx_seq_one_letter_code
_entity_poly.pdbx_strand_id
1 'polypeptide(L)'
;MKRVVIKLGTGLLSAGNGNIRVERISQICSGIDLLKKQGIDVVLVSSGAVGLGMGKLGLASRPGDLSVLRSCASIGQSELMHAWKSALSAHGFLAAQILLTREDFNEEARSIKVKETIDSLLERGVVPVVNENDSISDEELKFGDNDILSALLASLTQAELLIILTTAKGLMTSVNSGVLVPFVSEINAEIEKMAEGTTSPTAMGGMATKIEAAKVATKSGCAVFIGCGETPGRLPQIIEGKTEGTFFAPAGLELKQRKKWLAFFPNPQGSIEIDQGACTAILEQGASLLDSGILHSTGSFGRSDVVSILDPSGKIIARGISRFASEELEEIIGASNETVIKTYSWSNRSEVVHRDFLAPLISKASSASS
;
A
#
# COMPACT_ATOMS: atom_id res chain seq x y z
N MET A 1 7.38 13.65 1.53
CA MET A 1 6.72 12.97 0.39
C MET A 1 6.25 14.05 -0.58
N LYS A 2 6.59 13.93 -1.85
CA LYS A 2 6.26 14.93 -2.87
C LYS A 2 5.14 14.49 -3.81
N ARG A 3 5.08 13.21 -4.17
CA ARG A 3 4.13 12.68 -5.15
C ARG A 3 3.59 11.31 -4.73
N VAL A 4 2.28 11.12 -4.91
CA VAL A 4 1.59 9.86 -4.69
C VAL A 4 0.76 9.51 -5.92
N VAL A 5 0.69 8.20 -6.24
CA VAL A 5 -0.28 7.64 -7.19
C VAL A 5 -1.35 6.92 -6.41
N ILE A 6 -2.62 7.20 -6.69
CA ILE A 6 -3.76 6.58 -6.01
C ILE A 6 -4.57 5.79 -7.03
N LYS A 7 -4.59 4.47 -6.89
CA LYS A 7 -5.39 3.57 -7.71
C LYS A 7 -6.69 3.19 -7.01
N LEU A 8 -7.77 3.27 -7.74
CA LEU A 8 -9.11 2.99 -7.28
C LEU A 8 -9.72 1.85 -8.09
N GLY A 9 -10.04 0.73 -7.42
CA GLY A 9 -10.65 -0.43 -8.03
C GLY A 9 -12.14 -0.18 -8.37
N THR A 10 -12.64 -0.89 -9.39
CA THR A 10 -14.04 -0.81 -9.86
C THR A 10 -15.05 -1.03 -8.72
N GLY A 11 -14.80 -1.99 -7.82
CA GLY A 11 -15.69 -2.30 -6.70
C GLY A 11 -15.90 -1.16 -5.70
N LEU A 12 -14.97 -0.18 -5.63
CA LEU A 12 -15.12 1.00 -4.79
C LEU A 12 -15.97 2.08 -5.45
N LEU A 13 -15.87 2.22 -6.77
CA LEU A 13 -16.50 3.32 -7.52
C LEU A 13 -17.87 2.94 -8.07
N SER A 14 -18.14 1.65 -8.30
CA SER A 14 -19.43 1.17 -8.82
C SER A 14 -20.43 0.95 -7.69
N ALA A 15 -21.65 1.47 -7.89
CA ALA A 15 -22.81 1.21 -7.02
C ALA A 15 -23.59 -0.04 -7.45
N GLY A 16 -23.12 -0.77 -8.48
CA GLY A 16 -23.90 -1.79 -9.20
C GLY A 16 -24.78 -1.15 -10.28
N ASN A 17 -25.35 -1.99 -11.16
CA ASN A 17 -26.25 -1.57 -12.23
C ASN A 17 -25.73 -0.42 -13.13
N GLY A 18 -24.41 -0.33 -13.31
CA GLY A 18 -23.79 0.71 -14.12
C GLY A 18 -23.83 2.12 -13.54
N ASN A 19 -24.11 2.26 -12.26
CA ASN A 19 -24.08 3.55 -11.57
C ASN A 19 -22.76 3.77 -10.82
N ILE A 20 -22.39 5.04 -10.66
CA ILE A 20 -21.21 5.46 -9.93
C ILE A 20 -21.59 5.87 -8.49
N ARG A 21 -20.72 5.56 -7.53
CA ARG A 21 -20.86 6.02 -6.14
C ARG A 21 -20.33 7.44 -6.00
N VAL A 22 -21.17 8.43 -6.28
CA VAL A 22 -20.79 9.86 -6.26
C VAL A 22 -20.24 10.28 -4.91
N GLU A 23 -20.87 9.85 -3.81
CA GLU A 23 -20.42 10.15 -2.44
C GLU A 23 -19.01 9.63 -2.20
N ARG A 24 -18.66 8.45 -2.75
CA ARG A 24 -17.34 7.86 -2.64
C ARG A 24 -16.29 8.71 -3.35
N ILE A 25 -16.59 9.15 -4.57
CA ILE A 25 -15.70 10.06 -5.32
C ILE A 25 -15.52 11.37 -4.54
N SER A 26 -16.57 11.95 -3.99
CA SER A 26 -16.50 13.16 -3.17
C SER A 26 -15.61 12.99 -1.94
N GLN A 27 -15.72 11.86 -1.22
CA GLN A 27 -14.87 11.54 -0.08
C GLN A 27 -13.39 11.40 -0.47
N ILE A 28 -13.11 10.78 -1.62
CA ILE A 28 -11.75 10.67 -2.16
C ILE A 28 -11.20 12.07 -2.47
N CYS A 29 -11.99 12.92 -3.14
CA CYS A 29 -11.59 14.29 -3.46
C CYS A 29 -11.31 15.12 -2.20
N SER A 30 -12.06 14.94 -1.12
CA SER A 30 -11.76 15.57 0.16
C SER A 30 -10.42 15.12 0.73
N GLY A 31 -10.08 13.83 0.61
CA GLY A 31 -8.76 13.32 0.98
C GLY A 31 -7.65 13.89 0.10
N ILE A 32 -7.88 14.02 -1.20
CA ILE A 32 -6.93 14.63 -2.14
C ILE A 32 -6.69 16.11 -1.79
N ASP A 33 -7.72 16.87 -1.46
CA ASP A 33 -7.61 18.27 -1.02
C ASP A 33 -6.67 18.39 0.19
N LEU A 34 -6.81 17.49 1.17
CA LEU A 34 -5.92 17.46 2.33
C LEU A 34 -4.47 17.17 1.96
N LEU A 35 -4.22 16.26 1.02
CA LEU A 35 -2.87 15.97 0.51
C LEU A 35 -2.28 17.16 -0.26
N LYS A 36 -3.07 17.77 -1.12
CA LYS A 36 -2.65 18.95 -1.90
C LYS A 36 -2.30 20.13 -0.98
N LYS A 37 -3.04 20.34 0.11
CA LYS A 37 -2.72 21.35 1.14
C LYS A 37 -1.41 21.08 1.88
N GLN A 38 -0.96 19.82 1.93
CA GLN A 38 0.36 19.43 2.44
C GLN A 38 1.48 19.55 1.38
N GLY A 39 1.18 20.05 0.18
CA GLY A 39 2.13 20.16 -0.92
C GLY A 39 2.44 18.84 -1.63
N ILE A 40 1.55 17.84 -1.52
CA ILE A 40 1.73 16.53 -2.13
C ILE A 40 1.01 16.50 -3.49
N ASP A 41 1.74 16.16 -4.54
CA ASP A 41 1.20 15.92 -5.87
C ASP A 41 0.43 14.58 -5.91
N VAL A 42 -0.74 14.60 -6.53
CA VAL A 42 -1.61 13.43 -6.63
C VAL A 42 -1.89 13.11 -8.09
N VAL A 43 -1.65 11.85 -8.47
CA VAL A 43 -2.08 11.27 -9.75
C VAL A 43 -3.10 10.18 -9.45
N LEU A 44 -4.27 10.23 -10.08
CA LEU A 44 -5.32 9.22 -9.92
C LEU A 44 -5.23 8.17 -11.02
N VAL A 45 -5.43 6.90 -10.68
CA VAL A 45 -5.69 5.82 -11.62
C VAL A 45 -7.07 5.25 -11.30
N SER A 46 -8.01 5.45 -12.22
CA SER A 46 -9.43 5.17 -11.99
C SER A 46 -9.92 4.07 -12.92
N SER A 47 -10.57 3.07 -12.34
CA SER A 47 -11.25 2.00 -13.08
C SER A 47 -12.77 2.29 -13.17
N GLY A 48 -13.49 1.45 -13.94
CA GLY A 48 -14.97 1.41 -13.92
C GLY A 48 -15.65 1.89 -15.20
N ALA A 49 -14.91 2.35 -16.20
CA ALA A 49 -15.48 2.85 -17.45
C ALA A 49 -16.37 1.82 -18.14
N VAL A 50 -15.89 0.58 -18.34
CA VAL A 50 -16.67 -0.49 -18.99
C VAL A 50 -18.00 -0.74 -18.26
N GLY A 51 -17.98 -0.85 -16.92
CA GLY A 51 -19.17 -1.09 -16.11
C GLY A 51 -20.20 0.04 -16.19
N LEU A 52 -19.75 1.29 -16.22
CA LEU A 52 -20.62 2.46 -16.41
C LEU A 52 -21.26 2.46 -17.79
N GLY A 53 -20.49 2.17 -18.84
CA GLY A 53 -21.02 2.07 -20.19
C GLY A 53 -22.02 0.93 -20.36
N MET A 54 -21.76 -0.23 -19.74
CA MET A 54 -22.72 -1.33 -19.70
C MET A 54 -24.07 -0.89 -19.10
N GLY A 55 -24.01 -0.17 -17.97
CA GLY A 55 -25.23 0.38 -17.34
C GLY A 55 -25.97 1.36 -18.23
N LYS A 56 -25.27 2.25 -18.92
CA LYS A 56 -25.88 3.20 -19.86
C LYS A 56 -26.54 2.51 -21.06
N LEU A 57 -25.98 1.39 -21.50
CA LEU A 57 -26.54 0.56 -22.57
C LEU A 57 -27.60 -0.44 -22.07
N GLY A 58 -27.89 -0.49 -20.77
CA GLY A 58 -28.88 -1.43 -20.19
C GLY A 58 -28.42 -2.90 -20.25
N LEU A 59 -27.11 -3.17 -20.31
CA LEU A 59 -26.60 -4.54 -20.41
C LEU A 59 -26.56 -5.19 -19.01
N ALA A 60 -27.29 -6.29 -18.84
CA ALA A 60 -27.41 -7.02 -17.58
C ALA A 60 -26.15 -7.86 -17.25
N SER A 61 -25.36 -8.26 -18.25
CA SER A 61 -24.16 -9.09 -18.11
C SER A 61 -23.05 -8.57 -18.99
N ARG A 62 -21.79 -8.93 -18.62
CA ARG A 62 -20.62 -8.54 -19.40
C ARG A 62 -20.64 -9.18 -20.78
N PRO A 63 -20.59 -8.38 -21.87
CA PRO A 63 -20.55 -8.90 -23.23
C PRO A 63 -19.31 -9.75 -23.48
N GLY A 64 -19.46 -10.81 -24.27
CA GLY A 64 -18.32 -11.58 -24.80
C GLY A 64 -17.67 -10.94 -26.02
N ASP A 65 -18.42 -10.07 -26.73
CA ASP A 65 -17.92 -9.36 -27.91
C ASP A 65 -17.04 -8.17 -27.51
N LEU A 66 -15.81 -8.15 -28.02
CA LEU A 66 -14.81 -7.15 -27.72
C LEU A 66 -15.19 -5.77 -28.26
N SER A 67 -15.86 -5.70 -29.41
CA SER A 67 -16.32 -4.43 -29.99
C SER A 67 -17.37 -3.77 -29.11
N VAL A 68 -18.26 -4.57 -28.51
CA VAL A 68 -19.27 -4.09 -27.55
C VAL A 68 -18.60 -3.64 -26.25
N LEU A 69 -17.59 -4.36 -25.76
CA LEU A 69 -16.81 -3.93 -24.58
C LEU A 69 -16.09 -2.61 -24.82
N ARG A 70 -15.46 -2.42 -25.99
CA ARG A 70 -14.82 -1.16 -26.38
C ARG A 70 -15.83 -0.01 -26.45
N SER A 71 -17.02 -0.28 -26.98
CA SER A 71 -18.12 0.70 -27.00
C SER A 71 -18.57 1.07 -25.57
N CYS A 72 -18.73 0.07 -24.69
CA CYS A 72 -19.02 0.33 -23.28
C CYS A 72 -17.92 1.20 -22.63
N ALA A 73 -16.64 0.88 -22.86
CA ALA A 73 -15.52 1.66 -22.34
C ALA A 73 -15.60 3.12 -22.78
N SER A 74 -15.83 3.36 -24.08
CA SER A 74 -15.93 4.71 -24.66
C SER A 74 -17.07 5.53 -24.05
N ILE A 75 -18.25 4.93 -23.89
CA ILE A 75 -19.41 5.59 -23.26
C ILE A 75 -19.14 5.85 -21.79
N GLY A 76 -18.69 4.84 -21.06
CA GLY A 76 -18.53 4.92 -19.62
C GLY A 76 -17.35 5.79 -19.18
N GLN A 77 -16.30 5.92 -20.01
CA GLN A 77 -15.17 6.82 -19.73
C GLN A 77 -15.61 8.28 -19.67
N SER A 78 -16.52 8.70 -20.51
CA SER A 78 -17.10 10.05 -20.48
C SER A 78 -17.84 10.32 -19.17
N GLU A 79 -18.67 9.35 -18.71
CA GLU A 79 -19.41 9.43 -17.44
C GLU A 79 -18.45 9.45 -16.23
N LEU A 80 -17.44 8.60 -16.26
CA LEU A 80 -16.41 8.53 -15.20
C LEU A 80 -15.69 9.86 -15.05
N MET A 81 -15.26 10.45 -16.17
CA MET A 81 -14.58 11.75 -16.15
C MET A 81 -15.49 12.89 -15.73
N HIS A 82 -16.78 12.84 -16.11
CA HIS A 82 -17.75 13.82 -15.63
C HIS A 82 -17.85 13.80 -14.09
N ALA A 83 -17.94 12.62 -13.49
CA ALA A 83 -18.00 12.47 -12.05
C ALA A 83 -16.72 12.99 -11.34
N TRP A 84 -15.53 12.62 -11.85
CA TRP A 84 -14.26 13.13 -11.30
C TRP A 84 -14.14 14.64 -11.44
N LYS A 85 -14.44 15.18 -12.62
CA LYS A 85 -14.40 16.62 -12.89
C LYS A 85 -15.31 17.40 -11.94
N SER A 86 -16.55 16.94 -11.76
CA SER A 86 -17.50 17.58 -10.87
C SER A 86 -17.03 17.57 -9.42
N ALA A 87 -16.53 16.43 -8.92
CA ALA A 87 -16.10 16.30 -7.55
C ALA A 87 -14.82 17.07 -7.24
N LEU A 88 -13.82 17.06 -8.13
CA LEU A 88 -12.56 17.81 -7.98
C LEU A 88 -12.81 19.32 -8.07
N SER A 89 -13.72 19.74 -8.95
CA SER A 89 -14.12 21.17 -9.09
C SER A 89 -14.72 21.74 -7.81
N ALA A 90 -15.43 20.94 -7.00
CA ALA A 90 -15.96 21.35 -5.69
C ALA A 90 -14.86 21.74 -4.68
N HIS A 91 -13.62 21.26 -4.90
CA HIS A 91 -12.43 21.62 -4.12
C HIS A 91 -11.50 22.60 -4.84
N GLY A 92 -11.94 23.17 -5.97
CA GLY A 92 -11.15 24.14 -6.75
C GLY A 92 -10.09 23.53 -7.66
N PHE A 93 -10.08 22.20 -7.87
CA PHE A 93 -9.11 21.52 -8.73
C PHE A 93 -9.68 21.24 -10.13
N LEU A 94 -8.82 21.41 -11.13
CA LEU A 94 -9.08 20.91 -12.48
C LEU A 94 -8.71 19.43 -12.56
N ALA A 95 -9.50 18.65 -13.31
CA ALA A 95 -9.19 17.27 -13.65
C ALA A 95 -8.75 17.18 -15.12
N ALA A 96 -7.69 16.44 -15.41
CA ALA A 96 -7.25 16.15 -16.77
C ALA A 96 -7.29 14.64 -17.03
N GLN A 97 -7.95 14.23 -18.12
CA GLN A 97 -7.98 12.85 -18.56
C GLN A 97 -6.68 12.47 -19.27
N ILE A 98 -6.13 11.31 -18.92
CA ILE A 98 -5.04 10.66 -19.65
C ILE A 98 -5.43 9.19 -19.87
N LEU A 99 -5.45 8.75 -21.11
CA LEU A 99 -5.71 7.37 -21.48
C LEU A 99 -4.44 6.74 -22.02
N LEU A 100 -4.02 5.61 -21.42
CA LEU A 100 -2.76 4.95 -21.73
C LEU A 100 -3.01 3.50 -22.14
N THR A 101 -2.14 3.01 -23.00
CA THR A 101 -2.01 1.59 -23.33
C THR A 101 -0.66 1.07 -22.85
N ARG A 102 -0.45 -0.23 -22.87
CA ARG A 102 0.84 -0.85 -22.51
C ARG A 102 1.99 -0.38 -23.38
N GLU A 103 1.70 -0.09 -24.64
CA GLU A 103 2.67 0.43 -25.61
C GLU A 103 3.28 1.77 -25.18
N ASP A 104 2.49 2.64 -24.50
CA ASP A 104 2.95 3.93 -24.01
C ASP A 104 4.06 3.83 -22.97
N PHE A 105 4.24 2.64 -22.36
CA PHE A 105 5.33 2.34 -21.42
C PHE A 105 6.47 1.55 -22.07
N ASN A 106 6.21 0.80 -23.14
CA ASN A 106 7.22 -0.01 -23.82
C ASN A 106 8.13 0.83 -24.74
N GLU A 107 7.60 1.92 -25.28
CA GLU A 107 8.34 2.83 -26.14
C GLU A 107 8.88 4.03 -25.33
N GLU A 108 10.20 4.17 -25.25
CA GLU A 108 10.85 5.25 -24.48
C GLU A 108 10.35 6.65 -24.88
N ALA A 109 10.24 6.92 -26.17
CA ALA A 109 9.78 8.21 -26.66
C ALA A 109 8.32 8.53 -26.26
N ARG A 110 7.46 7.52 -26.14
CA ARG A 110 6.08 7.70 -25.70
C ARG A 110 6.01 7.88 -24.18
N SER A 111 6.76 7.07 -23.43
CA SER A 111 6.80 7.17 -21.97
C SER A 111 7.33 8.53 -21.49
N ILE A 112 8.33 9.09 -22.16
CA ILE A 112 8.82 10.45 -21.89
C ILE A 112 7.71 11.47 -22.06
N LYS A 113 6.95 11.43 -23.17
CA LYS A 113 5.84 12.37 -23.42
C LYS A 113 4.72 12.23 -22.38
N VAL A 114 4.41 10.99 -21.95
CA VAL A 114 3.43 10.75 -20.86
C VAL A 114 3.92 11.43 -19.59
N LYS A 115 5.18 11.22 -19.22
CA LYS A 115 5.78 11.83 -18.03
C LYS A 115 5.76 13.35 -18.09
N GLU A 116 6.22 13.95 -19.20
CA GLU A 116 6.23 15.40 -19.39
C GLU A 116 4.82 16.01 -19.30
N THR A 117 3.81 15.32 -19.87
CA THR A 117 2.42 15.76 -19.79
C THR A 117 1.92 15.75 -18.33
N ILE A 118 2.19 14.68 -17.58
CA ILE A 118 1.79 14.57 -16.18
C ILE A 118 2.49 15.62 -15.34
N ASP A 119 3.80 15.79 -15.48
CA ASP A 119 4.57 16.78 -14.74
C ASP A 119 4.04 18.19 -15.02
N SER A 120 3.77 18.52 -16.28
CA SER A 120 3.20 19.82 -16.70
C SER A 120 1.81 20.08 -16.09
N LEU A 121 0.96 19.04 -15.96
CA LEU A 121 -0.35 19.16 -15.31
C LEU A 121 -0.20 19.42 -13.81
N LEU A 122 0.67 18.66 -13.15
CA LEU A 122 0.92 18.77 -11.70
C LEU A 122 1.49 20.13 -11.32
N GLU A 123 2.43 20.68 -12.11
CA GLU A 123 2.98 22.03 -11.94
C GLU A 123 1.91 23.13 -11.99
N ARG A 124 0.82 22.88 -12.72
CA ARG A 124 -0.34 23.79 -12.82
C ARG A 124 -1.43 23.52 -11.81
N GLY A 125 -1.17 22.62 -10.84
CA GLY A 125 -2.14 22.27 -9.80
C GLY A 125 -3.29 21.38 -10.28
N VAL A 126 -3.25 20.90 -11.53
CA VAL A 126 -4.26 20.01 -12.11
C VAL A 126 -4.08 18.59 -11.58
N VAL A 127 -5.16 17.86 -11.35
CA VAL A 127 -5.15 16.45 -10.95
C VAL A 127 -5.29 15.56 -12.19
N PRO A 128 -4.24 14.82 -12.62
CA PRO A 128 -4.35 13.86 -13.69
C PRO A 128 -5.22 12.67 -13.24
N VAL A 129 -6.20 12.29 -14.06
CA VAL A 129 -7.04 11.10 -13.92
C VAL A 129 -6.70 10.16 -15.07
N VAL A 130 -5.96 9.11 -14.76
CA VAL A 130 -5.43 8.14 -15.72
C VAL A 130 -6.32 6.91 -15.74
N ASN A 131 -6.53 6.34 -16.90
CA ASN A 131 -7.18 5.05 -17.10
C ASN A 131 -6.55 4.32 -18.27
N GLU A 132 -6.79 3.00 -18.36
CA GLU A 132 -6.47 2.25 -19.58
C GLU A 132 -7.33 2.75 -20.75
N ASN A 133 -6.74 2.82 -21.94
CA ASN A 133 -7.49 3.11 -23.16
C ASN A 133 -8.18 1.87 -23.70
N ASP A 134 -9.18 1.40 -22.96
CA ASP A 134 -9.97 0.23 -23.31
C ASP A 134 -10.66 0.32 -24.70
N SER A 135 -10.73 1.52 -25.29
CA SER A 135 -11.37 1.71 -26.60
C SER A 135 -10.55 1.16 -27.77
N ILE A 136 -9.22 1.09 -27.61
CA ILE A 136 -8.29 0.66 -28.65
C ILE A 136 -7.31 -0.43 -28.20
N SER A 137 -7.27 -0.78 -26.92
CA SER A 137 -6.35 -1.81 -26.43
C SER A 137 -6.72 -3.18 -26.97
N ASP A 138 -5.69 -3.94 -27.41
CA ASP A 138 -5.84 -5.31 -27.84
C ASP A 138 -5.90 -6.25 -26.64
N GLU A 139 -6.65 -7.38 -26.77
CA GLU A 139 -6.85 -8.31 -25.65
C GLU A 139 -5.54 -8.89 -25.13
N GLU A 140 -4.59 -9.12 -26.03
CA GLU A 140 -3.26 -9.66 -25.74
C GLU A 140 -2.33 -8.64 -25.04
N LEU A 141 -2.59 -7.34 -25.21
CA LEU A 141 -1.77 -6.24 -24.70
C LEU A 141 -2.41 -5.50 -23.52
N LYS A 142 -3.58 -5.92 -23.05
CA LYS A 142 -4.24 -5.31 -21.89
C LYS A 142 -3.34 -5.43 -20.65
N PHE A 143 -3.35 -4.38 -19.83
CA PHE A 143 -2.76 -4.45 -18.49
C PHE A 143 -3.42 -5.53 -17.62
N GLY A 144 -4.60 -6.02 -18.03
CA GLY A 144 -5.41 -6.97 -17.27
C GLY A 144 -6.07 -6.34 -16.06
N ASP A 145 -5.43 -5.37 -15.43
CA ASP A 145 -5.97 -4.54 -14.35
C ASP A 145 -5.17 -3.23 -14.25
N ASN A 146 -5.85 -2.15 -13.90
CA ASN A 146 -5.25 -0.85 -13.59
C ASN A 146 -4.24 -0.90 -12.41
N ASP A 147 -4.10 -2.03 -11.72
CA ASP A 147 -3.07 -2.21 -10.69
C ASP A 147 -1.67 -2.10 -11.33
N ILE A 148 -1.41 -2.85 -12.41
CA ILE A 148 -0.12 -2.81 -13.12
C ILE A 148 0.09 -1.44 -13.78
N LEU A 149 -0.95 -0.87 -14.43
CA LEU A 149 -0.87 0.49 -14.97
C LEU A 149 -0.45 1.49 -13.91
N SER A 150 -1.02 1.41 -12.71
CA SER A 150 -0.69 2.31 -11.59
C SER A 150 0.74 2.15 -11.10
N ALA A 151 1.27 0.93 -11.10
CA ALA A 151 2.66 0.65 -10.71
C ALA A 151 3.66 1.19 -11.73
N LEU A 152 3.40 0.99 -13.03
CA LEU A 152 4.21 1.56 -14.10
C LEU A 152 4.19 3.09 -14.08
N LEU A 153 3.02 3.66 -13.84
CA LEU A 153 2.84 5.10 -13.71
C LEU A 153 3.59 5.66 -12.50
N ALA A 154 3.53 4.97 -11.35
CA ALA A 154 4.28 5.35 -10.14
C ALA A 154 5.79 5.33 -10.40
N SER A 155 6.29 4.31 -11.11
CA SER A 155 7.68 4.22 -11.53
C SER A 155 8.06 5.37 -12.47
N LEU A 156 7.28 5.60 -13.54
CA LEU A 156 7.54 6.62 -14.56
C LEU A 156 7.56 8.03 -13.98
N THR A 157 6.63 8.34 -13.08
CA THR A 157 6.48 9.65 -12.45
C THR A 157 7.33 9.83 -11.19
N GLN A 158 8.13 8.80 -10.83
CA GLN A 158 8.96 8.79 -9.61
C GLN A 158 8.14 9.09 -8.34
N ALA A 159 6.95 8.51 -8.26
CA ALA A 159 6.12 8.63 -7.06
C ALA A 159 6.79 7.91 -5.87
N GLU A 160 6.68 8.50 -4.68
CA GLU A 160 7.24 7.93 -3.45
C GLU A 160 6.31 6.88 -2.83
N LEU A 161 5.00 6.96 -3.14
CA LEU A 161 4.00 6.01 -2.65
C LEU A 161 2.94 5.74 -3.73
N LEU A 162 2.66 4.46 -3.94
CA LEU A 162 1.49 3.97 -4.66
C LEU A 162 0.45 3.49 -3.64
N ILE A 163 -0.74 4.06 -3.65
CA ILE A 163 -1.86 3.67 -2.80
C ILE A 163 -2.86 2.90 -3.66
N ILE A 164 -3.02 1.59 -3.41
CA ILE A 164 -4.02 0.75 -4.09
C ILE A 164 -5.20 0.57 -3.14
N LEU A 165 -6.28 1.31 -3.40
CA LEU A 165 -7.52 1.19 -2.67
C LEU A 165 -8.41 0.12 -3.30
N THR A 166 -8.85 -0.81 -2.47
CA THR A 166 -9.65 -1.98 -2.84
C THR A 166 -10.75 -2.25 -1.81
N THR A 167 -11.56 -3.27 -2.02
CA THR A 167 -12.53 -3.76 -1.01
C THR A 167 -11.89 -4.66 0.04
N ALA A 168 -10.68 -5.19 -0.22
CA ALA A 168 -9.93 -5.99 0.74
C ALA A 168 -9.23 -5.11 1.78
N LYS A 169 -9.08 -5.61 3.01
CA LYS A 169 -8.37 -4.92 4.09
C LYS A 169 -6.86 -4.76 3.83
N GLY A 170 -6.28 -5.63 3.01
CA GLY A 170 -4.86 -5.75 2.73
C GLY A 170 -4.51 -7.19 2.40
N LEU A 171 -3.23 -7.55 2.45
CA LEU A 171 -2.75 -8.92 2.31
C LEU A 171 -3.02 -9.68 3.62
N MET A 172 -3.65 -10.85 3.51
CA MET A 172 -3.96 -11.72 4.63
C MET A 172 -3.04 -12.95 4.60
N THR A 173 -2.67 -13.49 5.75
CA THR A 173 -1.85 -14.71 5.84
C THR A 173 -2.54 -15.95 5.24
N SER A 174 -3.88 -15.96 5.19
CA SER A 174 -4.69 -16.95 4.49
C SER A 174 -6.04 -16.35 4.06
N VAL A 175 -6.71 -16.99 3.08
CA VAL A 175 -7.95 -16.46 2.47
C VAL A 175 -9.15 -16.45 3.42
N ASN A 176 -9.30 -17.46 4.29
CA ASN A 176 -10.54 -17.69 5.05
C ASN A 176 -10.49 -17.30 6.53
N SER A 177 -9.32 -17.21 7.13
CA SER A 177 -9.14 -16.93 8.58
C SER A 177 -7.81 -16.26 8.88
N GLY A 178 -7.21 -15.62 7.86
CA GLY A 178 -5.88 -15.04 7.98
C GLY A 178 -5.87 -13.76 8.80
N VAL A 179 -4.72 -13.48 9.37
CA VAL A 179 -4.40 -12.21 10.00
C VAL A 179 -3.90 -11.25 8.92
N LEU A 180 -4.22 -9.96 9.05
CA LEU A 180 -3.69 -8.93 8.16
C LEU A 180 -2.16 -8.86 8.30
N VAL A 181 -1.44 -8.86 7.18
CA VAL A 181 0.01 -8.62 7.13
C VAL A 181 0.23 -7.10 7.03
N PRO A 182 0.59 -6.40 8.10
CA PRO A 182 0.62 -4.94 8.07
C PRO A 182 1.81 -4.38 7.30
N PHE A 183 2.90 -5.15 7.21
CA PHE A 183 4.14 -4.71 6.57
C PHE A 183 4.88 -5.85 5.86
N VAL A 184 5.32 -5.58 4.63
CA VAL A 184 6.12 -6.49 3.81
C VAL A 184 7.42 -5.77 3.44
N SER A 185 8.53 -6.25 3.98
CA SER A 185 9.87 -5.69 3.69
C SER A 185 10.40 -6.13 2.33
N GLU A 186 10.01 -7.32 1.88
CA GLU A 186 10.43 -7.91 0.61
C GLU A 186 9.35 -8.87 0.11
N ILE A 187 8.99 -8.76 -1.16
CA ILE A 187 8.04 -9.67 -1.78
C ILE A 187 8.78 -10.92 -2.24
N ASN A 188 8.60 -12.00 -1.51
CA ASN A 188 9.17 -13.31 -1.76
C ASN A 188 8.07 -14.32 -2.14
N ALA A 189 8.45 -15.57 -2.39
CA ALA A 189 7.53 -16.64 -2.77
C ALA A 189 6.44 -16.91 -1.71
N GLU A 190 6.71 -16.67 -0.43
CA GLU A 190 5.73 -16.82 0.65
C GLU A 190 4.64 -15.75 0.55
N ILE A 191 5.02 -14.49 0.34
CA ILE A 191 4.09 -13.37 0.13
C ILE A 191 3.24 -13.61 -1.14
N GLU A 192 3.84 -14.11 -2.21
CA GLU A 192 3.11 -14.45 -3.44
C GLU A 192 2.07 -15.55 -3.20
N LYS A 193 2.44 -16.59 -2.46
CA LYS A 193 1.55 -17.69 -2.11
C LYS A 193 0.36 -17.24 -1.24
N MET A 194 0.56 -16.27 -0.34
CA MET A 194 -0.54 -15.69 0.45
C MET A 194 -1.58 -14.99 -0.43
N ALA A 195 -1.15 -14.46 -1.59
CA ALA A 195 -2.03 -13.80 -2.55
C ALA A 195 -2.80 -14.78 -3.46
N GLU A 196 -2.35 -16.04 -3.56
CA GLU A 196 -3.00 -17.09 -4.34
C GLU A 196 -4.32 -17.50 -3.66
N GLY A 197 -5.36 -17.75 -4.46
CA GLY A 197 -6.67 -18.20 -3.95
C GLY A 197 -7.66 -17.10 -3.58
N THR A 198 -7.29 -15.82 -3.72
CA THR A 198 -8.20 -14.67 -3.47
C THR A 198 -9.00 -14.27 -4.70
N THR A 199 -9.35 -15.20 -5.58
CA THR A 199 -10.16 -14.90 -6.77
C THR A 199 -11.63 -14.71 -6.39
N SER A 200 -12.10 -13.47 -6.40
CA SER A 200 -13.54 -13.18 -6.46
C SER A 200 -14.01 -13.50 -7.90
N PRO A 201 -15.08 -14.30 -8.07
CA PRO A 201 -15.61 -14.62 -9.40
C PRO A 201 -16.07 -13.41 -10.22
N THR A 202 -16.23 -12.25 -9.55
CA THR A 202 -16.78 -11.02 -10.16
C THR A 202 -15.77 -9.86 -10.24
N ALA A 203 -14.58 -9.98 -9.63
CA ALA A 203 -13.57 -8.92 -9.67
C ALA A 203 -12.46 -9.28 -10.66
N MET A 204 -12.33 -8.48 -11.72
CA MET A 204 -11.09 -8.42 -12.50
C MET A 204 -10.02 -7.80 -11.60
N GLY A 205 -9.01 -8.59 -11.22
CA GLY A 205 -7.92 -8.17 -10.33
C GLY A 205 -8.08 -8.65 -8.88
N GLY A 206 -7.53 -9.84 -8.60
CA GLY A 206 -7.40 -10.41 -7.26
C GLY A 206 -6.23 -9.79 -6.47
N MET A 207 -5.93 -10.36 -5.30
CA MET A 207 -4.75 -9.95 -4.52
C MET A 207 -3.44 -10.23 -5.30
N ALA A 208 -3.41 -11.29 -6.11
CA ALA A 208 -2.25 -11.65 -6.92
C ALA A 208 -1.83 -10.51 -7.88
N THR A 209 -2.78 -9.88 -8.58
CA THR A 209 -2.45 -8.74 -9.48
C THR A 209 -1.93 -7.53 -8.69
N LYS A 210 -2.41 -7.32 -7.47
CA LYS A 210 -1.92 -6.23 -6.59
C LYS A 210 -0.51 -6.50 -6.08
N ILE A 211 -0.18 -7.75 -5.78
CA ILE A 211 1.18 -8.15 -5.42
C ILE A 211 2.13 -7.99 -6.61
N GLU A 212 1.71 -8.36 -7.84
CA GLU A 212 2.50 -8.10 -9.04
C GLU A 212 2.73 -6.59 -9.27
N ALA A 213 1.69 -5.77 -9.08
CA ALA A 213 1.83 -4.32 -9.13
C ALA A 213 2.79 -3.80 -8.04
N ALA A 214 2.68 -4.32 -6.82
CA ALA A 214 3.59 -3.99 -5.73
C ALA A 214 5.04 -4.36 -6.06
N LYS A 215 5.29 -5.50 -6.69
CA LYS A 215 6.64 -5.89 -7.16
C LYS A 215 7.22 -4.88 -8.15
N VAL A 216 6.42 -4.45 -9.14
CA VAL A 216 6.85 -3.48 -10.14
C VAL A 216 7.19 -2.15 -9.48
N ALA A 217 6.30 -1.62 -8.65
CA ALA A 217 6.49 -0.33 -7.99
C ALA A 217 7.66 -0.37 -6.98
N THR A 218 7.76 -1.41 -6.15
CA THR A 218 8.84 -1.50 -5.14
C THR A 218 10.20 -1.64 -5.77
N LYS A 219 10.34 -2.39 -6.88
CA LYS A 219 11.59 -2.49 -7.64
C LYS A 219 12.07 -1.15 -8.19
N SER A 220 11.16 -0.22 -8.49
CA SER A 220 11.50 1.13 -8.95
C SER A 220 11.74 2.13 -7.80
N GLY A 221 11.72 1.67 -6.56
CA GLY A 221 11.94 2.53 -5.38
C GLY A 221 10.68 3.21 -4.84
N CYS A 222 9.50 2.87 -5.35
CA CYS A 222 8.22 3.38 -4.87
C CYS A 222 7.67 2.44 -3.78
N ALA A 223 7.27 2.97 -2.64
CA ALA A 223 6.54 2.20 -1.63
C ALA A 223 5.12 1.89 -2.11
N VAL A 224 4.50 0.84 -1.57
CA VAL A 224 3.11 0.53 -1.92
C VAL A 224 2.29 0.33 -0.65
N PHE A 225 1.08 0.88 -0.65
CA PHE A 225 0.05 0.58 0.33
C PHE A 225 -1.12 -0.11 -0.38
N ILE A 226 -1.57 -1.24 0.17
CA ILE A 226 -2.79 -1.93 -0.26
C ILE A 226 -3.74 -1.98 0.92
N GLY A 227 -4.95 -1.43 0.76
CA GLY A 227 -5.90 -1.40 1.85
C GLY A 227 -7.33 -1.07 1.43
N CYS A 228 -8.22 -1.11 2.42
CA CYS A 228 -9.63 -0.87 2.21
C CYS A 228 -9.92 0.60 1.90
N GLY A 229 -10.57 0.84 0.76
CA GLY A 229 -10.99 2.16 0.31
C GLY A 229 -12.40 2.56 0.77
N GLU A 230 -13.00 1.88 1.75
CA GLU A 230 -14.35 2.22 2.24
C GLU A 230 -14.40 3.52 3.05
N THR A 231 -13.26 3.98 3.54
CA THR A 231 -13.13 5.28 4.23
C THR A 231 -12.08 6.16 3.53
N PRO A 232 -12.30 6.56 2.27
CA PRO A 232 -11.27 7.18 1.42
C PRO A 232 -10.86 8.59 1.87
N GLY A 233 -11.63 9.27 2.72
CA GLY A 233 -11.24 10.55 3.32
C GLY A 233 -10.02 10.46 4.26
N ARG A 234 -9.54 9.23 4.55
CA ARG A 234 -8.37 8.98 5.39
C ARG A 234 -7.05 8.90 4.62
N LEU A 235 -6.98 9.41 3.38
CA LEU A 235 -5.73 9.41 2.61
C LEU A 235 -4.51 9.99 3.38
N PRO A 236 -4.62 11.11 4.11
CA PRO A 236 -3.51 11.58 4.95
C PRO A 236 -3.08 10.57 6.01
N GLN A 237 -4.03 9.85 6.61
CA GLN A 237 -3.75 8.83 7.62
C GLN A 237 -3.00 7.62 7.05
N ILE A 238 -3.22 7.29 5.76
CA ILE A 238 -2.42 6.26 5.07
C ILE A 238 -0.96 6.71 4.99
N ILE A 239 -0.72 7.96 4.60
CA ILE A 239 0.63 8.52 4.51
C ILE A 239 1.31 8.57 5.88
N GLU A 240 0.54 8.80 6.94
CA GLU A 240 1.02 8.80 8.32
C GLU A 240 1.14 7.39 8.93
N GLY A 241 0.78 6.34 8.19
CA GLY A 241 0.81 4.95 8.67
C GLY A 241 -0.22 4.64 9.76
N LYS A 242 -1.30 5.42 9.83
CA LYS A 242 -2.36 5.30 10.86
C LYS A 242 -3.61 4.57 10.37
N THR A 243 -3.51 3.82 9.28
CA THR A 243 -4.64 3.12 8.66
C THR A 243 -4.34 1.64 8.53
N GLU A 244 -5.35 0.79 8.78
CA GLU A 244 -5.25 -0.64 8.49
C GLU A 244 -4.99 -0.88 7.00
N GLY A 245 -4.04 -1.76 6.71
CA GLY A 245 -3.65 -2.14 5.36
C GLY A 245 -2.26 -2.78 5.35
N THR A 246 -1.78 -3.13 4.18
CA THR A 246 -0.44 -3.70 3.99
C THR A 246 0.47 -2.69 3.32
N PHE A 247 1.56 -2.34 3.98
CA PHE A 247 2.65 -1.55 3.42
C PHE A 247 3.74 -2.46 2.87
N PHE A 248 4.19 -2.18 1.65
CA PHE A 248 5.32 -2.84 0.99
C PHE A 248 6.47 -1.84 0.87
N ALA A 249 7.62 -2.20 1.43
CA ALA A 249 8.81 -1.36 1.37
C ALA A 249 9.42 -1.36 -0.04
N PRO A 250 9.97 -0.24 -0.52
CA PRO A 250 10.71 -0.21 -1.77
C PRO A 250 11.89 -1.18 -1.75
N ALA A 251 12.10 -1.89 -2.85
CA ALA A 251 13.26 -2.78 -3.04
C ALA A 251 14.56 -1.95 -3.19
N GLY A 252 15.69 -2.53 -2.76
CA GLY A 252 16.99 -1.88 -2.93
C GLY A 252 17.25 -0.69 -2.01
N LEU A 253 16.34 -0.39 -1.07
CA LEU A 253 16.64 0.57 -0.01
C LEU A 253 17.83 0.07 0.81
N GLU A 254 18.82 0.95 1.04
CA GLU A 254 19.81 0.69 2.07
C GLU A 254 19.12 0.37 3.40
N LEU A 255 19.76 -0.44 4.25
CA LEU A 255 19.23 -0.86 5.55
C LEU A 255 18.72 0.34 6.39
N LYS A 256 19.41 1.48 6.29
CA LYS A 256 19.04 2.75 6.95
C LYS A 256 17.70 3.32 6.48
N GLN A 257 17.36 3.14 5.21
CA GLN A 257 16.11 3.66 4.64
C GLN A 257 14.93 2.73 4.96
N ARG A 258 15.13 1.40 4.97
CA ARG A 258 14.13 0.43 5.47
C ARG A 258 13.76 0.71 6.91
N LYS A 259 14.75 0.99 7.76
CA LYS A 259 14.55 1.34 9.17
C LYS A 259 13.75 2.66 9.32
N LYS A 260 13.99 3.66 8.47
CA LYS A 260 13.18 4.88 8.47
C LYS A 260 11.72 4.60 8.15
N TRP A 261 11.44 3.75 7.15
CA TRP A 261 10.09 3.35 6.81
C TRP A 261 9.38 2.65 7.98
N LEU A 262 10.04 1.68 8.59
CA LEU A 262 9.53 0.96 9.75
C LEU A 262 9.26 1.89 10.95
N ALA A 263 10.09 2.92 11.12
CA ALA A 263 9.93 3.90 12.19
C ALA A 263 8.68 4.78 12.05
N PHE A 264 8.27 5.09 10.81
CA PHE A 264 7.26 6.14 10.58
C PHE A 264 5.92 5.63 10.05
N PHE A 265 5.89 4.53 9.30
CA PHE A 265 4.70 4.14 8.55
C PHE A 265 3.78 3.08 9.19
N PRO A 266 4.24 2.01 9.86
CA PRO A 266 3.32 1.03 10.41
C PRO A 266 2.73 1.47 11.75
N ASN A 267 1.45 1.19 11.95
CA ASN A 267 0.81 1.37 13.26
C ASN A 267 1.13 0.13 14.14
N PRO A 268 1.84 0.29 15.28
CA PRO A 268 2.15 -0.84 16.14
C PRO A 268 0.88 -1.51 16.67
N GLN A 269 0.84 -2.84 16.64
CA GLN A 269 -0.29 -3.63 17.14
C GLN A 269 -0.15 -3.95 18.63
N GLY A 270 1.06 -3.77 19.16
CA GLY A 270 1.38 -3.96 20.57
C GLY A 270 2.69 -3.30 20.94
N SER A 271 3.13 -3.56 22.16
CA SER A 271 4.41 -3.06 22.66
C SER A 271 5.17 -4.12 23.45
N ILE A 272 6.50 -4.00 23.43
CA ILE A 272 7.44 -4.84 24.17
C ILE A 272 8.29 -3.93 25.02
N GLU A 273 8.20 -4.05 26.33
CA GLU A 273 9.06 -3.37 27.30
C GLU A 273 10.34 -4.18 27.50
N ILE A 274 11.49 -3.52 27.47
CA ILE A 274 12.80 -4.16 27.51
C ILE A 274 13.65 -3.60 28.63
N ASP A 275 14.64 -4.38 29.07
CA ASP A 275 15.57 -3.97 30.10
C ASP A 275 16.62 -2.95 29.60
N GLN A 276 17.38 -2.36 30.54
CA GLN A 276 18.40 -1.34 30.21
C GLN A 276 19.54 -1.91 29.36
N GLY A 277 19.87 -3.19 29.51
CA GLY A 277 20.90 -3.86 28.70
C GLY A 277 20.49 -3.98 27.24
N ALA A 278 19.24 -4.41 26.99
CA ALA A 278 18.66 -4.46 25.66
C ALA A 278 18.51 -3.07 25.05
N CYS A 279 18.14 -2.05 25.82
CA CYS A 279 18.13 -0.65 25.36
C CYS A 279 19.49 -0.22 24.82
N THR A 280 20.54 -0.45 25.58
CA THR A 280 21.92 -0.12 25.19
C THR A 280 22.37 -0.90 23.96
N ALA A 281 22.09 -2.21 23.92
CA ALA A 281 22.42 -3.05 22.77
C ALA A 281 21.72 -2.58 21.47
N ILE A 282 20.44 -2.22 21.54
CA ILE A 282 19.67 -1.73 20.39
C ILE A 282 20.15 -0.34 19.94
N LEU A 283 20.24 0.61 20.85
CA LEU A 283 20.49 2.02 20.51
C LEU A 283 21.94 2.30 20.14
N GLU A 284 22.89 1.65 20.82
CA GLU A 284 24.33 1.94 20.66
C GLU A 284 25.03 0.95 19.73
N GLN A 285 24.67 -0.34 19.81
CA GLN A 285 25.34 -1.41 19.07
C GLN A 285 24.56 -1.87 17.82
N GLY A 286 23.28 -1.44 17.69
CA GLY A 286 22.42 -1.85 16.59
C GLY A 286 22.10 -3.37 16.59
N ALA A 287 22.00 -3.95 17.79
CA ALA A 287 21.74 -5.37 17.99
C ALA A 287 20.27 -5.74 17.74
N SER A 288 20.01 -7.04 17.56
CA SER A 288 18.65 -7.62 17.58
C SER A 288 18.11 -7.61 19.00
N LEU A 289 16.78 -7.55 19.16
CA LEU A 289 16.13 -7.79 20.44
C LEU A 289 16.00 -9.30 20.68
N LEU A 290 16.59 -9.77 21.75
CA LEU A 290 16.49 -11.16 22.22
C LEU A 290 15.40 -11.27 23.28
N ASP A 291 14.87 -12.48 23.45
CA ASP A 291 13.91 -12.84 24.51
C ASP A 291 14.41 -12.48 25.91
N SER A 292 15.70 -12.70 26.17
CA SER A 292 16.34 -12.42 27.45
C SER A 292 16.34 -10.95 27.88
N GLY A 293 16.17 -10.03 26.93
CA GLY A 293 16.10 -8.59 27.19
C GLY A 293 14.67 -8.07 27.37
N ILE A 294 13.66 -8.94 27.32
CA ILE A 294 12.25 -8.56 27.41
C ILE A 294 11.77 -8.66 28.85
N LEU A 295 11.14 -7.60 29.31
CA LEU A 295 10.51 -7.53 30.64
C LEU A 295 9.03 -7.91 30.57
N HIS A 296 8.32 -7.34 29.56
CA HIS A 296 6.88 -7.47 29.44
C HIS A 296 6.41 -7.18 28.01
N SER A 297 5.26 -7.77 27.62
CA SER A 297 4.58 -7.44 26.36
C SER A 297 3.13 -7.02 26.62
N THR A 298 2.60 -6.12 25.81
CA THR A 298 1.22 -5.64 25.88
C THR A 298 0.59 -5.52 24.50
N GLY A 299 -0.72 -5.73 24.44
CA GLY A 299 -1.48 -5.75 23.19
C GLY A 299 -1.54 -7.15 22.59
N SER A 300 -2.38 -7.33 21.59
CA SER A 300 -2.51 -8.57 20.84
C SER A 300 -1.91 -8.38 19.45
N PHE A 301 -0.81 -9.05 19.17
CA PHE A 301 -0.10 -8.98 17.89
C PHE A 301 0.32 -10.38 17.43
N GLY A 302 0.32 -10.56 16.13
CA GLY A 302 0.76 -11.78 15.47
C GLY A 302 2.23 -11.75 15.06
N ARG A 303 2.71 -12.85 14.49
CA ARG A 303 4.01 -12.90 13.82
C ARG A 303 4.00 -11.94 12.63
N SER A 304 5.10 -11.26 12.42
CA SER A 304 5.29 -10.22 11.40
C SER A 304 4.55 -8.91 11.67
N ASP A 305 3.89 -8.75 12.79
CA ASP A 305 3.32 -7.48 13.20
C ASP A 305 4.37 -6.50 13.69
N VAL A 306 4.07 -5.23 13.52
CA VAL A 306 4.91 -4.15 14.05
C VAL A 306 4.57 -3.89 15.50
N VAL A 307 5.59 -3.85 16.33
CA VAL A 307 5.49 -3.56 17.77
C VAL A 307 6.33 -2.34 18.14
N SER A 308 5.85 -1.58 19.13
CA SER A 308 6.66 -0.56 19.79
C SER A 308 7.59 -1.22 20.78
N ILE A 309 8.84 -0.75 20.85
CA ILE A 309 9.82 -1.18 21.84
C ILE A 309 10.00 -0.04 22.83
N LEU A 310 9.73 -0.33 24.13
CA LEU A 310 9.74 0.64 25.19
C LEU A 310 10.91 0.37 26.15
N ASP A 311 11.51 1.45 26.64
CA ASP A 311 12.47 1.38 27.73
C ASP A 311 11.75 1.14 29.08
N PRO A 312 12.49 0.88 30.20
CA PRO A 312 11.89 0.64 31.51
C PRO A 312 11.10 1.82 32.09
N SER A 313 11.18 3.00 31.46
CA SER A 313 10.35 4.16 31.83
C SER A 313 9.03 4.24 31.07
N GLY A 314 8.77 3.30 30.14
CA GLY A 314 7.60 3.29 29.26
C GLY A 314 7.71 4.19 28.04
N LYS A 315 8.92 4.74 27.78
CA LYS A 315 9.16 5.58 26.60
C LYS A 315 9.45 4.72 25.38
N ILE A 316 8.79 5.01 24.25
CA ILE A 316 9.05 4.33 22.98
C ILE A 316 10.43 4.73 22.46
N ILE A 317 11.34 3.77 22.32
CA ILE A 317 12.73 3.96 21.85
C ILE A 317 12.95 3.43 20.44
N ALA A 318 12.15 2.43 20.01
CA ALA A 318 12.27 1.82 18.71
C ALA A 318 10.93 1.25 18.24
N ARG A 319 10.87 0.88 16.96
CA ARG A 319 9.83 0.01 16.40
C ARG A 319 10.47 -1.19 15.73
N GLY A 320 9.79 -2.33 15.74
CA GLY A 320 10.30 -3.54 15.13
C GLY A 320 9.21 -4.46 14.66
N ILE A 321 9.57 -5.41 13.78
CA ILE A 321 8.69 -6.49 13.34
C ILE A 321 8.92 -7.69 14.27
N SER A 322 7.88 -8.10 15.00
CA SER A 322 7.97 -9.25 15.89
C SER A 322 8.00 -10.55 15.09
N ARG A 323 8.88 -11.46 15.46
CA ARG A 323 8.93 -12.83 14.93
C ARG A 323 7.98 -13.77 15.65
N PHE A 324 7.50 -13.38 16.83
CA PHE A 324 6.61 -14.16 17.68
C PHE A 324 5.27 -13.43 17.84
N ALA A 325 4.19 -14.18 17.95
CA ALA A 325 2.91 -13.64 18.39
C ALA A 325 2.97 -13.28 19.87
N SER A 326 2.07 -12.41 20.35
CA SER A 326 2.02 -11.98 21.75
C SER A 326 1.93 -13.16 22.73
N GLU A 327 1.10 -14.15 22.42
CA GLU A 327 0.93 -15.37 23.22
C GLU A 327 2.21 -16.20 23.28
N GLU A 328 2.88 -16.39 22.13
CA GLU A 328 4.15 -17.11 22.04
C GLU A 328 5.28 -16.36 22.77
N LEU A 329 5.24 -15.03 22.74
CA LEU A 329 6.22 -14.21 23.42
C LEU A 329 6.12 -14.35 24.94
N GLU A 330 4.90 -14.42 25.49
CA GLU A 330 4.67 -14.68 26.93
C GLU A 330 5.26 -16.02 27.38
N GLU A 331 5.21 -17.04 26.51
CA GLU A 331 5.76 -18.38 26.82
C GLU A 331 7.30 -18.41 26.81
N ILE A 332 7.96 -17.54 26.03
CA ILE A 332 9.43 -17.55 25.90
C ILE A 332 10.13 -16.52 26.78
N ILE A 333 9.42 -15.54 27.33
CA ILE A 333 10.02 -14.57 28.27
C ILE A 333 10.59 -15.32 29.48
N GLY A 334 11.91 -15.20 29.66
CA GLY A 334 12.65 -15.87 30.74
C GLY A 334 12.97 -17.34 30.48
N ALA A 335 12.62 -17.90 29.33
CA ALA A 335 12.99 -19.26 28.93
C ALA A 335 14.48 -19.32 28.49
N SER A 336 15.10 -20.50 28.56
CA SER A 336 16.44 -20.68 28.02
C SER A 336 16.41 -20.74 26.49
N ASN A 337 17.49 -20.28 25.84
CA ASN A 337 17.66 -20.35 24.38
C ASN A 337 17.40 -21.76 23.81
N GLU A 338 17.84 -22.80 24.52
CA GLU A 338 17.61 -24.17 24.12
C GLU A 338 16.13 -24.55 24.14
N THR A 339 15.39 -24.06 25.11
CA THR A 339 13.94 -24.28 25.25
C THR A 339 13.19 -23.59 24.11
N VAL A 340 13.52 -22.32 23.80
CA VAL A 340 12.90 -21.55 22.70
C VAL A 340 13.12 -22.23 21.35
N ILE A 341 14.36 -22.62 21.04
CA ILE A 341 14.71 -23.31 19.78
C ILE A 341 14.02 -24.67 19.68
N LYS A 342 13.88 -25.39 20.78
CA LYS A 342 13.22 -26.69 20.82
C LYS A 342 11.70 -26.60 20.64
N THR A 343 11.08 -25.58 21.22
CA THR A 343 9.63 -25.35 21.13
C THR A 343 9.24 -24.78 19.78
N TYR A 344 10.04 -23.85 19.26
CA TYR A 344 9.79 -23.15 18.00
C TYR A 344 10.86 -23.52 16.96
N SER A 345 10.78 -24.73 16.39
CA SER A 345 11.75 -25.33 15.47
C SER A 345 12.00 -24.51 14.19
N TRP A 346 11.11 -23.57 13.86
CA TRP A 346 11.27 -22.61 12.75
C TRP A 346 12.22 -21.46 13.12
N SER A 347 12.51 -21.23 14.40
CA SER A 347 13.40 -20.18 14.88
C SER A 347 14.76 -20.79 15.23
N ASN A 348 15.78 -20.48 14.44
CA ASN A 348 17.18 -20.89 14.70
C ASN A 348 17.85 -20.04 15.79
N ARG A 349 17.16 -19.03 16.34
CA ARG A 349 17.67 -18.08 17.34
C ARG A 349 16.52 -17.53 18.17
N SER A 350 16.79 -17.13 19.41
CA SER A 350 15.87 -16.44 20.31
C SER A 350 15.64 -14.95 19.98
N GLU A 351 15.91 -14.55 18.73
CA GLU A 351 15.67 -13.17 18.29
C GLU A 351 14.17 -12.92 18.14
N VAL A 352 13.64 -12.05 18.98
CA VAL A 352 12.25 -11.61 18.93
C VAL A 352 12.06 -10.54 17.85
N VAL A 353 13.02 -9.63 17.73
CA VAL A 353 13.08 -8.66 16.65
C VAL A 353 14.49 -8.63 16.07
N HIS A 354 14.62 -9.00 14.81
CA HIS A 354 15.92 -8.97 14.14
C HIS A 354 16.36 -7.53 13.88
N ARG A 355 17.66 -7.26 14.05
CA ARG A 355 18.25 -5.92 13.86
C ARG A 355 17.93 -5.24 12.54
N ASP A 356 17.74 -6.01 11.47
CA ASP A 356 17.41 -5.46 10.14
C ASP A 356 15.96 -4.97 10.05
N PHE A 357 15.10 -5.46 10.94
CA PHE A 357 13.69 -5.10 11.10
C PHE A 357 13.43 -4.33 12.39
N LEU A 358 14.45 -3.67 12.93
CA LEU A 358 14.40 -2.87 14.13
C LEU A 358 14.86 -1.45 13.82
N ALA A 359 13.99 -0.46 14.04
CA ALA A 359 14.18 0.94 13.72
C ALA A 359 14.21 1.80 15.01
N PRO A 360 15.38 2.24 15.49
CA PRO A 360 15.45 3.21 16.57
C PRO A 360 14.76 4.53 16.21
N LEU A 361 13.99 5.09 17.16
CA LEU A 361 13.28 6.37 17.03
C LEU A 361 14.07 7.52 17.67
N ILE A 362 15.06 7.20 18.50
CA ILE A 362 15.90 8.16 19.22
C ILE A 362 17.30 8.11 18.62
N SER A 363 17.81 9.25 18.19
CA SER A 363 19.18 9.35 17.67
C SER A 363 20.21 9.46 18.82
N LYS A 364 21.46 9.03 18.56
CA LYS A 364 22.62 9.05 19.46
C LYS A 364 23.00 10.40 20.09
N ALA A 365 22.25 11.47 19.90
CA ALA A 365 22.64 12.83 20.27
C ALA A 365 21.73 13.44 21.35
N SER A 366 21.64 12.82 22.54
CA SER A 366 21.14 13.56 23.74
C SER A 366 21.58 13.00 25.08
N SER A 367 22.69 12.26 25.13
CA SER A 367 23.28 11.82 26.42
C SER A 367 24.61 12.52 26.79
N ALA A 368 24.86 13.70 26.22
CA ALA A 368 26.02 14.54 26.61
C ALA A 368 25.53 15.95 26.88
N SER A 369 24.85 16.15 28.01
CA SER A 369 24.80 17.42 28.77
C SER A 369 23.85 17.25 29.98
N SER A 370 24.38 16.79 31.06
CA SER A 370 23.99 17.16 32.43
C SER A 370 25.15 16.89 33.35
#